data_5fa1fa50c0f9d0d1c49bbfe4e4111923
#
_entry.id   5fa1fa50c0f9d0d1c49bbfe4e4111923
#
_cell.length_a   1.000
_cell.length_b   1.000
_cell.length_c   1.000
_cell.angle_alpha   90.00
_cell.angle_beta   90.00
_cell.angle_gamma   90.00
#
_symmetry.space_group_name_H-M   'P 1'
#
loop_
_entity.id
_entity.type
_entity.pdbx_description
1 polymer ?
#
loop_
_entity_poly.entity_id
_entity_poly.type
_entity_poly.pdbx_seq_one_letter_code
_entity_poly.pdbx_strand_id
1 'polypeptide(L)'
;MKLLKVSRERRQTLYFLAISRGIPAITVMREIDVSRIVAGGLQRSMTAITIKAISEALRQFPQLNAMIRFGSDSTLICPDNISTRVTLEKVLNGVSGVYSRVISNTDRLSVADIERALQQFKQEDAATSEHYEKIRLIQRLPPLLAGLLLRLAMLSPTRQAETWGSFTMTSLGKNSPDACIPISGSTFTFTLGLINEKLSRNSHDVAMSHVANLSMIFDHRVLDGRLASEFLAQIKSNMEGFALESSS
;
A
#
# COMPACT_ATOMS: atom_id res chain seq x y z
N MET A 1 31.33 22.60 1.40
CA MET A 1 30.31 21.59 1.75
C MET A 1 29.33 22.24 2.72
N LYS A 2 28.00 22.10 2.49
CA LYS A 2 26.95 22.68 3.37
C LYS A 2 26.21 21.53 4.04
N LEU A 3 26.12 21.50 5.36
CA LEU A 3 25.33 20.53 6.12
C LEU A 3 23.93 21.10 6.37
N LEU A 4 22.90 20.38 5.98
CA LEU A 4 21.51 20.74 6.22
C LEU A 4 20.85 19.72 7.13
N LYS A 5 20.06 20.20 8.11
CA LYS A 5 19.27 19.32 8.97
C LYS A 5 18.00 18.90 8.23
N VAL A 6 17.62 17.62 8.36
CA VAL A 6 16.34 17.12 7.86
C VAL A 6 15.21 17.83 8.61
N SER A 7 14.18 18.27 7.87
CA SER A 7 13.02 18.95 8.44
C SER A 7 12.28 18.05 9.44
N ARG A 8 11.55 18.66 10.38
CA ARG A 8 10.78 17.92 11.40
C ARG A 8 9.72 17.04 10.76
N GLU A 9 9.08 17.54 9.71
CA GLU A 9 8.00 16.89 8.96
C GLU A 9 8.45 15.58 8.28
N ARG A 10 9.74 15.45 7.96
CA ARG A 10 10.30 14.24 7.35
C ARG A 10 10.88 13.24 8.36
N ARG A 11 11.00 13.59 9.64
CA ARG A 11 11.61 12.70 10.65
C ARG A 11 10.87 11.41 10.82
N GLN A 12 9.54 11.43 10.80
CA GLN A 12 8.72 10.22 10.88
C GLN A 12 9.07 9.22 9.76
N THR A 13 9.25 9.70 8.53
CA THR A 13 9.65 8.86 7.40
C THR A 13 10.99 8.16 7.68
N LEU A 14 11.96 8.89 8.25
CA LEU A 14 13.26 8.32 8.62
C LEU A 14 13.12 7.23 9.68
N TYR A 15 12.23 7.39 10.66
CA TYR A 15 11.99 6.36 11.69
C TYR A 15 11.38 5.10 11.10
N PHE A 16 10.37 5.23 10.23
CA PHE A 16 9.78 4.10 9.54
C PHE A 16 10.77 3.39 8.62
N LEU A 17 11.59 4.14 7.87
CA LEU A 17 12.65 3.56 7.05
C LEU A 17 13.71 2.83 7.89
N ALA A 18 14.04 3.36 9.07
CA ALA A 18 14.97 2.69 9.98
C ALA A 18 14.41 1.36 10.53
N ILE A 19 13.10 1.27 10.79
CA ILE A 19 12.43 0.03 11.20
C ILE A 19 12.39 -0.97 10.05
N SER A 20 12.12 -0.52 8.82
CA SER A 20 11.99 -1.37 7.64
C SER A 20 13.33 -1.82 7.03
N ARG A 21 14.45 -1.25 7.49
CA ARG A 21 15.79 -1.46 6.90
C ARG A 21 16.25 -2.91 6.90
N GLY A 22 15.79 -3.71 7.87
CA GLY A 22 16.19 -5.12 8.03
C GLY A 22 15.29 -6.11 7.30
N ILE A 23 14.32 -5.68 6.51
CA ILE A 23 13.40 -6.57 5.80
C ILE A 23 14.10 -7.10 4.55
N PRO A 24 14.29 -8.44 4.40
CA PRO A 24 14.79 -9.04 3.17
C PRO A 24 13.68 -9.04 2.11
N ALA A 25 13.52 -7.90 1.44
CA ALA A 25 12.44 -7.67 0.49
C ALA A 25 12.78 -8.26 -0.89
N ILE A 26 11.82 -8.97 -1.47
CA ILE A 26 11.85 -9.40 -2.87
C ILE A 26 10.73 -8.68 -3.63
N THR A 27 11.00 -8.38 -4.89
CA THR A 27 10.06 -7.73 -5.79
C THR A 27 9.67 -8.67 -6.92
N VAL A 28 8.36 -8.79 -7.13
CA VAL A 28 7.78 -9.41 -8.32
C VAL A 28 6.81 -8.42 -8.97
N MET A 29 6.71 -8.45 -10.28
CA MET A 29 5.84 -7.55 -11.05
C MET A 29 5.04 -8.32 -12.07
N ARG A 30 3.85 -7.80 -12.36
CA ARG A 30 3.00 -8.34 -13.43
C ARG A 30 2.26 -7.23 -14.13
N GLU A 31 2.20 -7.33 -15.45
CA GLU A 31 1.35 -6.49 -16.27
C GLU A 31 -0.10 -6.96 -16.14
N ILE A 32 -1.00 -6.02 -15.89
CA ILE A 32 -2.45 -6.23 -15.71
C ILE A 32 -3.16 -5.53 -16.88
N ASP A 33 -4.05 -6.24 -17.55
CA ASP A 33 -4.96 -5.64 -18.52
C ASP A 33 -6.12 -4.96 -17.78
N VAL A 34 -6.16 -3.64 -17.86
CA VAL A 34 -7.19 -2.82 -17.21
C VAL A 34 -8.20 -2.25 -18.21
N SER A 35 -8.22 -2.75 -19.46
CA SER A 35 -9.08 -2.25 -20.54
C SER A 35 -10.55 -2.25 -20.17
N ARG A 36 -11.03 -3.29 -19.49
CA ARG A 36 -12.42 -3.37 -19.03
C ARG A 36 -12.78 -2.31 -18.01
N ILE A 37 -11.84 -2.00 -17.11
CA ILE A 37 -12.03 -0.98 -16.07
C ILE A 37 -12.06 0.41 -16.74
N VAL A 38 -11.14 0.64 -17.68
CA VAL A 38 -11.06 1.91 -18.44
C VAL A 38 -12.32 2.11 -19.31
N ALA A 39 -12.78 1.08 -20.02
CA ALA A 39 -13.96 1.12 -20.87
C ALA A 39 -15.26 1.38 -20.08
N GLY A 40 -15.32 0.92 -18.83
CA GLY A 40 -16.45 1.19 -17.93
C GLY A 40 -16.54 2.64 -17.43
N GLY A 41 -15.67 3.51 -17.92
CA GLY A 41 -15.54 4.89 -17.46
C GLY A 41 -14.79 4.94 -16.13
N LEU A 42 -13.71 5.72 -16.09
CA LEU A 42 -12.87 5.92 -14.87
C LEU A 42 -13.63 6.67 -13.75
N GLN A 43 -14.91 6.37 -13.56
CA GLN A 43 -15.70 6.95 -12.46
C GLN A 43 -15.20 6.46 -11.10
N ARG A 44 -14.49 5.31 -11.05
CA ARG A 44 -13.95 4.74 -9.82
C ARG A 44 -12.42 4.77 -9.80
N SER A 45 -11.86 4.98 -8.63
CA SER A 45 -10.41 5.03 -8.42
C SER A 45 -9.76 3.67 -8.68
N MET A 46 -8.82 3.61 -9.63
CA MET A 46 -7.97 2.42 -9.85
C MET A 46 -7.32 1.91 -8.56
N THR A 47 -6.92 2.83 -7.68
CA THR A 47 -6.37 2.46 -6.36
C THR A 47 -7.40 1.69 -5.52
N ALA A 48 -8.67 2.09 -5.52
CA ALA A 48 -9.72 1.41 -4.76
C ALA A 48 -10.00 0.01 -5.32
N ILE A 49 -10.06 -0.13 -6.65
CA ILE A 49 -10.23 -1.42 -7.32
C ILE A 49 -9.04 -2.34 -7.02
N THR A 50 -7.81 -1.82 -7.09
CA THR A 50 -6.60 -2.60 -6.77
C THR A 50 -6.61 -3.07 -5.31
N ILE A 51 -6.97 -2.19 -4.36
CA ILE A 51 -7.10 -2.57 -2.94
C ILE A 51 -8.13 -3.69 -2.77
N LYS A 52 -9.29 -3.58 -3.41
CA LYS A 52 -10.33 -4.60 -3.35
C LYS A 52 -9.84 -5.93 -3.90
N ALA A 53 -9.24 -5.94 -5.09
CA ALA A 53 -8.71 -7.13 -5.73
C ALA A 53 -7.64 -7.85 -4.89
N ILE A 54 -6.73 -7.09 -4.25
CA ILE A 54 -5.71 -7.63 -3.34
C ILE A 54 -6.38 -8.21 -2.09
N SER A 55 -7.35 -7.50 -1.50
CA SER A 55 -8.05 -7.95 -0.29
C SER A 55 -8.84 -9.25 -0.54
N GLU A 56 -9.47 -9.39 -1.69
CA GLU A 56 -10.16 -10.61 -2.10
C GLU A 56 -9.19 -11.77 -2.37
N ALA A 57 -8.03 -11.49 -2.95
CA ALA A 57 -6.98 -12.49 -3.10
C ALA A 57 -6.46 -12.95 -1.72
N LEU A 58 -6.22 -12.03 -0.77
CA LEU A 58 -5.80 -12.41 0.60
C LEU A 58 -6.84 -13.29 1.32
N ARG A 59 -8.12 -13.13 1.06
CA ARG A 59 -9.15 -14.05 1.59
C ARG A 59 -8.98 -15.48 1.09
N GLN A 60 -8.48 -15.65 -0.14
CA GLN A 60 -8.22 -16.98 -0.72
C GLN A 60 -6.87 -17.56 -0.25
N PHE A 61 -5.97 -16.70 0.23
CA PHE A 61 -4.66 -17.07 0.75
C PHE A 61 -4.51 -16.61 2.22
N PRO A 62 -5.34 -17.10 3.16
CA PRO A 62 -5.39 -16.58 4.53
C PRO A 62 -4.04 -16.72 5.27
N GLN A 63 -3.22 -17.71 4.93
CA GLN A 63 -1.87 -17.88 5.48
C GLN A 63 -0.93 -16.71 5.14
N LEU A 64 -1.24 -15.91 4.13
CA LEU A 64 -0.47 -14.73 3.75
C LEU A 64 -0.87 -13.46 4.54
N ASN A 65 -2.01 -13.50 5.27
CA ASN A 65 -2.37 -12.41 6.17
C ASN A 65 -1.55 -12.51 7.48
N ALA A 66 -0.24 -12.42 7.33
CA ALA A 66 0.73 -12.59 8.40
C ALA A 66 1.86 -11.56 8.29
N MET A 67 2.50 -11.23 9.41
CA MET A 67 3.66 -10.36 9.47
C MET A 67 4.65 -10.84 10.54
N ILE A 68 5.93 -10.62 10.33
CA ILE A 68 6.95 -10.89 11.36
C ILE A 68 6.72 -9.95 12.55
N ARG A 69 6.66 -10.51 13.75
CA ARG A 69 6.56 -9.74 14.99
C ARG A 69 7.83 -8.89 15.16
N PHE A 70 7.65 -7.61 15.42
CA PHE A 70 8.76 -6.71 15.68
C PHE A 70 9.59 -7.18 16.91
N GLY A 71 10.90 -7.23 16.74
CA GLY A 71 11.81 -7.74 17.78
C GLY A 71 11.89 -9.26 17.87
N SER A 72 11.32 -9.99 16.91
CA SER A 72 11.42 -11.45 16.78
C SER A 72 11.60 -11.84 15.31
N ASP A 73 12.49 -12.78 15.02
CA ASP A 73 12.69 -13.30 13.67
C ASP A 73 11.96 -14.64 13.42
N SER A 74 11.27 -15.18 14.43
CA SER A 74 10.65 -16.51 14.41
C SER A 74 9.16 -16.52 14.80
N THR A 75 8.56 -15.34 15.00
CA THR A 75 7.16 -15.25 15.43
C THR A 75 6.35 -14.45 14.43
N LEU A 76 5.25 -15.03 13.95
CA LEU A 76 4.28 -14.35 13.10
C LEU A 76 3.11 -13.77 13.93
N ILE A 77 2.63 -12.62 13.50
CA ILE A 77 1.33 -12.06 13.88
C ILE A 77 0.39 -12.33 12.72
N CYS A 78 -0.75 -12.97 12.97
CA CYS A 78 -1.79 -13.25 11.98
C CYS A 78 -3.04 -12.48 12.39
N PRO A 79 -3.30 -11.29 11.81
CA PRO A 79 -4.52 -10.52 12.11
C PRO A 79 -5.79 -11.25 11.65
N ASP A 80 -6.88 -11.11 12.40
CA ASP A 80 -8.18 -11.71 12.05
C ASP A 80 -8.87 -11.00 10.88
N ASN A 81 -8.51 -9.74 10.63
CA ASN A 81 -9.08 -8.91 9.59
C ASN A 81 -8.05 -8.54 8.53
N ILE A 82 -8.52 -8.23 7.32
CA ILE A 82 -7.69 -7.71 6.24
C ILE A 82 -7.80 -6.20 6.22
N SER A 83 -6.68 -5.53 6.46
CA SER A 83 -6.59 -4.07 6.52
C SER A 83 -5.53 -3.56 5.56
N THR A 84 -5.84 -2.47 4.86
CA THR A 84 -4.92 -1.84 3.92
C THR A 84 -4.34 -0.57 4.49
N ARG A 85 -3.03 -0.48 4.58
CA ARG A 85 -2.35 0.78 4.82
C ARG A 85 -2.16 1.53 3.50
N VAL A 86 -2.77 2.69 3.37
CA VAL A 86 -2.59 3.56 2.20
C VAL A 86 -1.57 4.63 2.53
N THR A 87 -0.63 4.88 1.61
CA THR A 87 0.34 5.97 1.74
C THR A 87 0.13 7.00 0.64
N LEU A 88 0.10 8.27 1.04
CA LEU A 88 -0.03 9.42 0.15
C LEU A 88 1.01 10.47 0.51
N GLU A 89 1.43 11.22 -0.48
CA GLU A 89 2.18 12.45 -0.26
C GLU A 89 1.24 13.56 0.18
N LYS A 90 1.58 14.25 1.27
CA LYS A 90 0.85 15.43 1.79
C LYS A 90 1.85 16.52 2.17
N VAL A 91 1.40 17.75 2.12
CA VAL A 91 2.18 18.93 2.54
C VAL A 91 1.79 19.31 3.96
N LEU A 92 2.77 19.44 4.85
CA LEU A 92 2.62 19.97 6.21
C LEU A 92 3.61 21.12 6.38
N ASN A 93 3.11 22.30 6.73
CA ASN A 93 3.93 23.52 6.89
C ASN A 93 4.82 23.83 5.66
N GLY A 94 4.29 23.63 4.45
CA GLY A 94 5.05 23.83 3.21
C GLY A 94 6.09 22.75 2.88
N VAL A 95 6.17 21.69 3.68
CA VAL A 95 7.11 20.57 3.48
C VAL A 95 6.34 19.32 3.07
N SER A 96 6.73 18.72 1.94
CA SER A 96 6.18 17.45 1.49
C SER A 96 6.67 16.29 2.35
N GLY A 97 5.76 15.37 2.68
CA GLY A 97 6.04 14.16 3.43
C GLY A 97 5.07 13.03 3.08
N VAL A 98 5.47 11.80 3.37
CA VAL A 98 4.62 10.61 3.19
C VAL A 98 3.81 10.38 4.46
N TYR A 99 2.51 10.38 4.31
CA TYR A 99 1.54 10.11 5.37
C TYR A 99 0.78 8.84 5.05
N SER A 100 0.32 8.14 6.09
CA SER A 100 -0.40 6.88 5.91
C SER A 100 -1.66 6.83 6.76
N ARG A 101 -2.65 6.09 6.25
CA ARG A 101 -3.87 5.73 6.96
C ARG A 101 -4.18 4.26 6.73
N VAL A 102 -4.69 3.58 7.74
CA VAL A 102 -5.17 2.21 7.62
C VAL A 102 -6.68 2.23 7.39
N ILE A 103 -7.12 1.50 6.38
CA ILE A 103 -8.53 1.21 6.10
C ILE A 103 -8.75 -0.24 6.54
N SER A 104 -9.60 -0.44 7.52
CA SER A 104 -9.89 -1.76 8.09
C SER A 104 -10.92 -2.52 7.26
N ASN A 105 -10.85 -3.85 7.29
CA ASN A 105 -11.82 -4.77 6.70
C ASN A 105 -12.03 -4.54 5.18
N THR A 106 -10.96 -4.24 4.45
CA THR A 106 -11.04 -3.90 3.02
C THR A 106 -11.57 -5.04 2.15
N ASP A 107 -11.50 -6.28 2.63
CA ASP A 107 -12.12 -7.45 2.02
C ASP A 107 -13.66 -7.40 2.04
N ARG A 108 -14.24 -6.77 3.07
CA ARG A 108 -15.70 -6.66 3.28
C ARG A 108 -16.30 -5.37 2.72
N LEU A 109 -15.48 -4.34 2.52
CA LEU A 109 -15.91 -3.07 1.96
C LEU A 109 -16.19 -3.19 0.46
N SER A 110 -17.18 -2.40 -0.03
CA SER A 110 -17.34 -2.18 -1.46
C SER A 110 -16.22 -1.28 -2.01
N VAL A 111 -16.02 -1.29 -3.33
CA VAL A 111 -15.06 -0.36 -3.98
C VAL A 111 -15.45 1.10 -3.71
N ALA A 112 -16.74 1.41 -3.69
CA ALA A 112 -17.22 2.76 -3.38
C ALA A 112 -16.88 3.20 -1.94
N ASP A 113 -16.96 2.29 -0.96
CA ASP A 113 -16.58 2.60 0.42
C ASP A 113 -15.08 2.81 0.56
N ILE A 114 -14.27 1.97 -0.10
CA ILE A 114 -12.81 2.13 -0.15
C ILE A 114 -12.47 3.47 -0.80
N GLU A 115 -13.12 3.81 -1.91
CA GLU A 115 -12.90 5.09 -2.60
C GLU A 115 -13.27 6.29 -1.72
N ARG A 116 -14.40 6.23 -1.01
CA ARG A 116 -14.81 7.26 -0.05
C ARG A 116 -13.76 7.45 1.05
N ALA A 117 -13.23 6.35 1.59
CA ALA A 117 -12.15 6.40 2.59
C ALA A 117 -10.86 7.01 2.02
N LEU A 118 -10.51 6.70 0.77
CA LEU A 118 -9.37 7.31 0.07
C LEU A 118 -9.55 8.80 -0.16
N GLN A 119 -10.75 9.22 -0.56
CA GLN A 119 -11.08 10.65 -0.77
C GLN A 119 -11.02 11.43 0.53
N GLN A 120 -11.61 10.90 1.61
CA GLN A 120 -11.48 11.48 2.96
C GLN A 120 -10.01 11.63 3.35
N PHE A 121 -9.21 10.58 3.17
CA PHE A 121 -7.78 10.63 3.48
C PHE A 121 -7.04 11.69 2.63
N LYS A 122 -7.38 11.86 1.35
CA LYS A 122 -6.80 12.89 0.48
C LYS A 122 -7.15 14.31 0.94
N GLN A 123 -8.40 14.52 1.38
CA GLN A 123 -8.91 15.83 1.78
C GLN A 123 -8.48 16.25 3.19
N GLU A 124 -8.16 15.29 4.07
CA GLU A 124 -7.69 15.59 5.42
C GLU A 124 -6.43 16.47 5.40
N ASP A 125 -6.50 17.59 6.12
CA ASP A 125 -5.33 18.43 6.34
C ASP A 125 -4.42 17.82 7.42
N ALA A 126 -3.16 17.58 7.06
CA ALA A 126 -2.18 17.02 8.00
C ALA A 126 -1.85 17.98 9.16
N ALA A 127 -2.11 19.27 9.04
CA ALA A 127 -1.84 20.26 10.08
C ALA A 127 -2.92 20.27 11.18
N THR A 128 -4.17 20.04 10.83
CA THR A 128 -5.33 20.24 11.73
C THR A 128 -6.02 18.96 12.15
N SER A 129 -6.02 17.92 11.29
CA SER A 129 -6.74 16.68 11.56
C SER A 129 -6.23 15.97 12.83
N GLU A 130 -7.15 15.49 13.67
CA GLU A 130 -6.88 14.71 14.88
C GLU A 130 -6.11 13.42 14.56
N HIS A 131 -6.36 12.83 13.39
CA HIS A 131 -5.67 11.61 12.94
C HIS A 131 -4.14 11.75 12.96
N TYR A 132 -3.62 12.96 12.68
CA TYR A 132 -2.17 13.22 12.67
C TYR A 132 -1.64 13.82 13.97
N GLU A 133 -2.45 13.96 15.01
CA GLU A 133 -2.02 14.55 16.28
C GLU A 133 -0.83 13.80 16.89
N LYS A 134 -0.92 12.47 16.95
CA LYS A 134 0.18 11.62 17.46
C LYS A 134 1.45 11.77 16.63
N ILE A 135 1.31 11.91 15.31
CA ILE A 135 2.44 12.12 14.40
C ILE A 135 3.09 13.47 14.67
N ARG A 136 2.28 14.54 14.79
CA ARG A 136 2.77 15.88 15.12
C ARG A 136 3.45 15.92 16.49
N LEU A 137 2.95 15.18 17.47
CA LEU A 137 3.57 15.05 18.79
C LEU A 137 4.95 14.39 18.68
N ILE A 138 5.05 13.25 17.98
CA ILE A 138 6.31 12.53 17.75
C ILE A 138 7.34 13.42 17.02
N GLN A 139 6.90 14.22 16.06
CA GLN A 139 7.78 15.15 15.33
C GLN A 139 8.39 16.24 16.22
N ARG A 140 7.73 16.60 17.34
CA ARG A 140 8.21 17.60 18.31
C ARG A 140 9.26 17.04 19.28
N LEU A 141 9.28 15.71 19.46
CA LEU A 141 10.21 15.07 20.39
C LEU A 141 11.64 15.06 19.87
N PRO A 142 12.65 14.99 20.76
CA PRO A 142 14.03 14.71 20.39
C PRO A 142 14.10 13.38 19.59
N PRO A 143 14.94 13.30 18.54
CA PRO A 143 14.96 12.14 17.64
C PRO A 143 15.18 10.80 18.34
N LEU A 144 16.05 10.74 19.35
CA LEU A 144 16.32 9.52 20.10
C LEU A 144 15.08 9.04 20.88
N LEU A 145 14.37 9.96 21.53
CA LEU A 145 13.16 9.66 22.30
C LEU A 145 12.01 9.24 21.37
N ALA A 146 11.81 9.95 20.26
CA ALA A 146 10.82 9.59 19.27
C ALA A 146 11.06 8.18 18.69
N GLY A 147 12.31 7.87 18.33
CA GLY A 147 12.70 6.54 17.83
C GLY A 147 12.49 5.44 18.86
N LEU A 148 12.80 5.69 20.13
CA LEU A 148 12.57 4.72 21.22
C LEU A 148 11.08 4.47 21.42
N LEU A 149 10.25 5.51 21.52
CA LEU A 149 8.81 5.40 21.71
C LEU A 149 8.13 4.63 20.56
N LEU A 150 8.53 4.89 19.31
CA LEU A 150 8.03 4.15 18.17
C LEU A 150 8.42 2.68 18.22
N ARG A 151 9.66 2.35 18.59
CA ARG A 151 10.09 0.95 18.76
C ARG A 151 9.31 0.24 19.85
N LEU A 152 9.13 0.89 21.01
CA LEU A 152 8.33 0.33 22.10
C LEU A 152 6.87 0.11 21.68
N ALA A 153 6.29 1.04 20.94
CA ALA A 153 4.94 0.88 20.40
C ALA A 153 4.81 -0.34 19.47
N MET A 154 5.84 -0.61 18.65
CA MET A 154 5.86 -1.75 17.73
C MET A 154 6.03 -3.11 18.43
N LEU A 155 6.46 -3.16 19.68
CA LEU A 155 6.52 -4.43 20.46
C LEU A 155 5.13 -5.01 20.74
N SER A 156 4.06 -4.20 20.73
CA SER A 156 2.69 -4.67 20.85
C SER A 156 2.21 -5.25 19.51
N PRO A 157 1.85 -6.55 19.42
CA PRO A 157 1.35 -7.16 18.18
C PRO A 157 0.13 -6.46 17.60
N THR A 158 -0.82 -6.05 18.47
CA THR A 158 -2.03 -5.32 18.07
C THR A 158 -1.67 -3.98 17.42
N ARG A 159 -0.80 -3.17 18.07
CA ARG A 159 -0.36 -1.88 17.51
C ARG A 159 0.44 -2.04 16.23
N GLN A 160 1.22 -3.11 16.12
CA GLN A 160 1.94 -3.42 14.91
C GLN A 160 0.96 -3.70 13.76
N ALA A 161 -0.04 -4.57 13.96
CA ALA A 161 -1.07 -4.87 12.98
C ALA A 161 -1.90 -3.62 12.59
N GLU A 162 -2.30 -2.81 13.56
CA GLU A 162 -3.03 -1.55 13.33
C GLU A 162 -2.21 -0.51 12.57
N THR A 163 -0.88 -0.51 12.71
CA THR A 163 0.02 0.45 12.06
C THR A 163 0.36 0.06 10.64
N TRP A 164 0.63 -1.24 10.41
CA TRP A 164 1.10 -1.72 9.12
C TRP A 164 -0.01 -2.25 8.23
N GLY A 165 -1.14 -2.70 8.81
CA GLY A 165 -2.18 -3.42 8.09
C GLY A 165 -1.67 -4.74 7.52
N SER A 166 -2.51 -5.45 6.82
CA SER A 166 -2.16 -6.68 6.09
C SER A 166 -1.23 -6.40 4.92
N PHE A 167 -1.43 -5.27 4.25
CA PHE A 167 -0.58 -4.80 3.16
C PHE A 167 -0.59 -3.27 3.05
N THR A 168 0.44 -2.73 2.41
CA THR A 168 0.52 -1.30 2.06
C THR A 168 0.22 -1.10 0.58
N MET A 169 -0.65 -0.14 0.26
CA MET A 169 -0.86 0.38 -1.10
C MET A 169 -0.28 1.79 -1.19
N THR A 170 0.72 1.98 -2.05
CA THR A 170 1.30 3.29 -2.31
C THR A 170 0.72 3.88 -3.60
N SER A 171 0.11 5.05 -3.50
CA SER A 171 -0.39 5.79 -4.65
C SER A 171 0.50 7.00 -4.93
N LEU A 172 1.04 7.04 -6.13
CA LEU A 172 1.94 8.12 -6.59
C LEU A 172 1.22 9.23 -7.37
N GLY A 173 -0.11 9.12 -7.49
CA GLY A 173 -0.92 10.12 -8.17
C GLY A 173 -0.80 10.07 -9.70
N LYS A 174 -1.09 11.22 -10.35
CA LYS A 174 -1.17 11.31 -11.83
C LYS A 174 0.17 11.14 -12.56
N ASN A 175 1.27 11.38 -11.88
CA ASN A 175 2.62 11.28 -12.45
C ASN A 175 3.32 9.98 -12.00
N SER A 176 2.55 8.89 -11.84
CA SER A 176 3.13 7.59 -11.50
C SER A 176 4.14 7.16 -12.58
N PRO A 177 5.29 6.60 -12.19
CA PRO A 177 6.18 5.94 -13.12
C PRO A 177 5.55 4.62 -13.59
N ASP A 178 6.12 3.99 -14.62
CA ASP A 178 5.69 2.67 -15.11
C ASP A 178 5.78 1.59 -14.03
N ALA A 179 6.74 1.71 -13.13
CA ALA A 179 6.88 0.85 -11.95
C ALA A 179 7.56 1.62 -10.81
N CYS A 180 7.19 1.29 -9.58
CA CYS A 180 7.83 1.81 -8.37
C CYS A 180 7.98 0.68 -7.35
N ILE A 181 9.11 0.65 -6.64
CA ILE A 181 9.49 -0.43 -5.72
C ILE A 181 9.78 0.15 -4.34
N PRO A 182 8.77 0.63 -3.60
CA PRO A 182 8.96 1.13 -2.24
C PRO A 182 9.03 -0.01 -1.23
N ILE A 183 9.87 0.13 -0.22
CA ILE A 183 9.88 -0.76 0.94
C ILE A 183 9.05 -0.10 2.05
N SER A 184 8.12 -0.85 2.62
CA SER A 184 7.34 -0.46 3.81
C SER A 184 7.60 -1.43 4.96
N GLY A 185 6.91 -1.24 6.08
CA GLY A 185 6.97 -2.19 7.21
C GLY A 185 5.93 -3.31 7.15
N SER A 186 5.02 -3.27 6.18
CA SER A 186 4.03 -4.33 5.95
C SER A 186 4.67 -5.51 5.24
N THR A 187 4.09 -6.70 5.41
CA THR A 187 4.53 -7.91 4.69
C THR A 187 4.50 -7.73 3.18
N PHE A 188 3.47 -7.03 2.67
CA PHE A 188 3.34 -6.70 1.25
C PHE A 188 3.28 -5.19 1.06
N THR A 189 3.93 -4.72 0.02
CA THR A 189 3.76 -3.35 -0.49
C THR A 189 3.43 -3.41 -1.97
N PHE A 190 2.34 -2.77 -2.35
CA PHE A 190 1.89 -2.72 -3.74
C PHE A 190 1.96 -1.31 -4.28
N THR A 191 2.31 -1.22 -5.56
CA THR A 191 2.19 0.00 -6.36
C THR A 191 1.62 -0.35 -7.72
N LEU A 192 0.71 0.49 -8.20
CA LEU A 192 0.22 0.42 -9.58
C LEU A 192 0.91 1.52 -10.38
N GLY A 193 1.55 1.11 -11.47
CA GLY A 193 2.20 2.02 -12.41
C GLY A 193 1.20 2.82 -13.24
N LEU A 194 1.75 3.66 -14.12
CA LEU A 194 0.95 4.41 -15.10
C LEU A 194 0.18 3.43 -16.01
N ILE A 195 -1.04 3.82 -16.37
CA ILE A 195 -1.81 3.09 -17.39
C ILE A 195 -1.29 3.53 -18.76
N ASN A 196 -0.78 2.57 -19.52
CA ASN A 196 -0.26 2.76 -20.85
C ASN A 196 -1.15 2.06 -21.87
N GLU A 197 -1.23 2.64 -23.08
CA GLU A 197 -1.83 1.98 -24.23
C GLU A 197 -0.80 1.05 -24.86
N LYS A 198 -1.21 -0.19 -25.17
CA LYS A 198 -0.37 -1.21 -25.77
C LYS A 198 -1.12 -1.91 -26.90
N LEU A 199 -0.46 -2.10 -28.03
CA LEU A 199 -0.98 -2.95 -29.10
C LEU A 199 -0.92 -4.41 -28.64
N SER A 200 -2.09 -5.02 -28.47
CA SER A 200 -2.23 -6.44 -28.18
C SER A 200 -2.68 -7.18 -29.44
N ARG A 201 -1.97 -8.25 -29.75
CA ARG A 201 -2.32 -9.11 -30.89
C ARG A 201 -3.08 -10.32 -30.37
N ASN A 202 -4.36 -10.38 -30.67
CA ASN A 202 -5.14 -11.61 -30.58
C ASN A 202 -5.00 -12.41 -31.90
N SER A 203 -5.37 -13.68 -31.88
CA SER A 203 -5.14 -14.62 -33.01
C SER A 203 -5.59 -14.12 -34.38
N HIS A 204 -6.49 -13.14 -34.45
CA HIS A 204 -7.06 -12.63 -35.70
C HIS A 204 -7.10 -11.08 -35.80
N ASP A 205 -6.87 -10.35 -34.70
CA ASP A 205 -6.96 -8.89 -34.69
C ASP A 205 -5.88 -8.22 -33.83
N VAL A 206 -5.53 -6.98 -34.21
CA VAL A 206 -4.70 -6.10 -33.40
C VAL A 206 -5.63 -5.11 -32.70
N ALA A 207 -5.69 -5.18 -31.39
CA ALA A 207 -6.51 -4.28 -30.58
C ALA A 207 -5.63 -3.45 -29.64
N MET A 208 -6.09 -2.24 -29.33
CA MET A 208 -5.49 -1.43 -28.26
C MET A 208 -5.95 -1.95 -26.91
N SER A 209 -5.01 -2.25 -26.04
CA SER A 209 -5.27 -2.61 -24.63
C SER A 209 -4.71 -1.54 -23.72
N HIS A 210 -5.38 -1.31 -22.59
CA HIS A 210 -4.87 -0.47 -21.51
C HIS A 210 -4.21 -1.39 -20.48
N VAL A 211 -2.94 -1.18 -20.20
CA VAL A 211 -2.17 -2.03 -19.28
C VAL A 211 -1.48 -1.19 -18.22
N ALA A 212 -1.33 -1.77 -17.04
CA ALA A 212 -0.57 -1.18 -15.94
C ALA A 212 0.27 -2.24 -15.25
N ASN A 213 1.48 -1.87 -14.80
CA ASN A 213 2.32 -2.76 -14.02
C ASN A 213 1.91 -2.74 -12.55
N LEU A 214 1.54 -3.88 -12.01
CA LEU A 214 1.39 -4.08 -10.57
C LEU A 214 2.70 -4.63 -10.01
N SER A 215 3.37 -3.81 -9.19
CA SER A 215 4.56 -4.23 -8.44
C SER A 215 4.14 -4.70 -7.06
N MET A 216 4.62 -5.87 -6.64
CA MET A 216 4.47 -6.42 -5.30
C MET A 216 5.85 -6.64 -4.70
N ILE A 217 6.12 -5.95 -3.61
CA ILE A 217 7.29 -6.13 -2.77
C ILE A 217 6.85 -6.89 -1.54
N PHE A 218 7.56 -7.96 -1.18
CA PHE A 218 7.19 -8.77 -0.01
C PHE A 218 8.38 -9.14 0.87
N ASP A 219 8.09 -9.38 2.15
CA ASP A 219 9.06 -9.85 3.14
C ASP A 219 9.31 -11.35 2.95
N HIS A 220 10.51 -11.71 2.49
CA HIS A 220 10.86 -13.11 2.19
C HIS A 220 10.90 -14.01 3.43
N ARG A 221 10.83 -13.46 4.64
CA ARG A 221 10.71 -14.24 5.87
C ARG A 221 9.30 -14.82 6.06
N VAL A 222 8.29 -14.27 5.35
CA VAL A 222 6.88 -14.67 5.47
C VAL A 222 6.48 -15.65 4.37
N LEU A 223 6.99 -15.47 3.15
CA LEU A 223 6.64 -16.33 2.02
C LEU A 223 7.77 -16.47 0.99
N ASP A 224 7.68 -17.54 0.21
CA ASP A 224 8.60 -17.86 -0.88
C ASP A 224 8.09 -17.42 -2.23
N GLY A 225 9.00 -17.32 -3.21
CA GLY A 225 8.73 -16.80 -4.54
C GLY A 225 7.62 -17.53 -5.30
N ARG A 226 7.46 -18.86 -5.12
CA ARG A 226 6.38 -19.64 -5.76
C ARG A 226 5.02 -19.17 -5.27
N LEU A 227 4.82 -19.11 -3.97
CA LEU A 227 3.55 -18.68 -3.37
C LEU A 227 3.29 -17.19 -3.67
N ALA A 228 4.33 -16.34 -3.70
CA ALA A 228 4.22 -14.94 -4.12
C ALA A 228 3.73 -14.82 -5.57
N SER A 229 4.21 -15.68 -6.48
CA SER A 229 3.80 -15.69 -7.88
C SER A 229 2.35 -16.16 -8.07
N GLU A 230 1.93 -17.17 -7.31
CA GLU A 230 0.54 -17.66 -7.28
C GLU A 230 -0.41 -16.57 -6.75
N PHE A 231 -0.03 -15.90 -5.66
CA PHE A 231 -0.79 -14.80 -5.09
C PHE A 231 -0.93 -13.62 -6.06
N LEU A 232 0.17 -13.21 -6.71
CA LEU A 232 0.13 -12.13 -7.70
C LEU A 232 -0.70 -12.53 -8.94
N ALA A 233 -0.70 -13.80 -9.33
CA ALA A 233 -1.55 -14.30 -10.41
C ALA A 233 -3.05 -14.21 -10.05
N GLN A 234 -3.40 -14.52 -8.79
CA GLN A 234 -4.77 -14.37 -8.32
C GLN A 234 -5.22 -12.90 -8.30
N ILE A 235 -4.35 -11.99 -7.83
CA ILE A 235 -4.64 -10.54 -7.88
C ILE A 235 -4.88 -10.08 -9.32
N LYS A 236 -4.03 -10.51 -10.27
CA LYS A 236 -4.23 -10.23 -11.70
C LYS A 236 -5.59 -10.70 -12.17
N SER A 237 -5.94 -11.94 -11.87
CA SER A 237 -7.25 -12.51 -12.26
C SER A 237 -8.42 -11.70 -11.68
N ASN A 238 -8.34 -11.29 -10.42
CA ASN A 238 -9.36 -10.48 -9.76
C ASN A 238 -9.50 -9.10 -10.44
N MET A 239 -8.38 -8.46 -10.81
CA MET A 239 -8.40 -7.15 -11.47
C MET A 239 -8.94 -7.23 -12.90
N GLU A 240 -8.49 -8.20 -13.69
CA GLU A 240 -8.90 -8.38 -15.09
C GLU A 240 -10.36 -8.88 -15.21
N GLY A 241 -10.80 -9.65 -14.22
CA GLY A 241 -12.18 -10.12 -14.09
C GLY A 241 -13.12 -9.13 -13.44
N PHE A 242 -12.64 -7.97 -13.02
CA PHE A 242 -13.45 -6.98 -12.31
C PHE A 242 -14.59 -6.49 -13.19
N ALA A 243 -15.81 -6.95 -12.88
CA ALA A 243 -17.02 -6.44 -13.49
C ALA A 243 -17.42 -5.16 -12.78
N LEU A 244 -17.57 -4.06 -13.52
CA LEU A 244 -18.23 -2.87 -13.00
C LEU A 244 -19.66 -3.28 -12.66
N GLU A 245 -19.99 -3.38 -11.39
CA GLU A 245 -21.38 -3.45 -10.97
C GLU A 245 -22.11 -2.27 -11.61
N SER A 246 -22.97 -2.57 -12.56
CA SER A 246 -23.86 -1.60 -13.16
C SER A 246 -24.63 -0.95 -12.01
N SER A 247 -24.50 0.35 -11.89
CA SER A 247 -25.28 1.18 -10.97
C SER A 247 -26.75 0.92 -11.27
N SER A 248 -27.41 0.13 -10.43
CA SER A 248 -28.87 0.01 -10.37
C SER A 248 -29.42 1.21 -9.65
#